data_5d5a24e9eab36cfcd4cde70adf41f77f
#
_entry.id   5d5a24e9eab36cfcd4cde70adf41f77f
#
_cell.length_a   1.000
_cell.length_b   1.000
_cell.length_c   1.000
_cell.angle_alpha   90.00
_cell.angle_beta   90.00
_cell.angle_gamma   90.00
#
_symmetry.space_group_name_H-M   'P 1'
#
loop_
_entity.id
_entity.type
_entity.pdbx_description
1 polymer ?
#
loop_
_entity_poly.entity_id
_entity_poly.type
_entity_poly.pdbx_seq_one_letter_code
_entity_poly.pdbx_strand_id
1 'polypeptide(L)'
;QQLMSDEVVAKDTQTIPRLPIDRAFTLSGFGTIITGTLISGTITREDVLEMYPIGKECKIRNIQVHGQNQDKCYAGQRVAINLSNVKKKEIRRGCVLAPKNSMKNTDLLDVKLKVLEDSMRILTNHERLHLYTGTSEILCRAVLLDKEQIGPGEEGLVQLRLEEEIAVKRG
;
A
#
# COMPACT_ATOMS: atom_id res chain seq x y z
N GLN A 1 -4.82 16.36 -7.40
CA GLN A 1 -5.35 16.43 -6.51
C GLN A 1 -5.41 15.46 -5.59
N GLN A 2 -5.58 15.60 -4.50
CA GLN A 2 -5.41 14.79 -3.57
C GLN A 2 -6.52 14.30 -2.95
N LEU A 3 -6.64 13.21 -2.77
CA LEU A 3 -7.69 12.60 -2.15
C LEU A 3 -7.28 12.18 -0.88
N MET A 4 -7.91 12.01 -0.03
CA MET A 4 -7.65 11.59 1.10
C MET A 4 -7.75 10.61 1.58
N SER A 5 -7.68 10.04 2.16
CA SER A 5 -7.87 8.97 2.47
C SER A 5 -7.83 8.50 3.62
N ASP A 6 -7.22 7.97 4.07
CA ASP A 6 -7.13 7.29 5.08
C ASP A 6 -6.78 7.85 6.15
N GLU A 7 -7.16 7.59 7.09
CA GLU A 7 -6.82 8.05 8.18
C GLU A 7 -5.69 7.55 8.73
N VAL A 8 -4.93 8.19 9.46
CA VAL A 8 -3.83 7.74 10.13
C VAL A 8 -4.18 6.81 11.16
N VAL A 9 -3.73 5.64 11.03
CA VAL A 9 -4.03 4.61 11.96
C VAL A 9 -2.93 4.52 12.98
N ALA A 10 -3.25 4.31 14.22
CA ALA A 10 -2.28 4.12 15.26
C ALA A 10 -1.43 2.90 14.96
N LYS A 11 -0.19 2.93 15.39
CA LYS A 11 0.72 1.83 15.16
C LYS A 11 0.22 0.59 15.89
N ASP A 12 0.05 -0.48 15.16
CA ASP A 12 -0.52 -1.68 15.71
C ASP A 12 0.41 -2.85 15.43
N THR A 13 1.00 -3.37 16.47
CA THR A 13 1.91 -4.50 16.37
C THR A 13 1.20 -5.84 16.49
N GLN A 14 -0.09 -5.82 16.80
CA GLN A 14 -0.83 -7.04 17.05
C GLN A 14 -1.65 -7.49 15.87
N THR A 15 -1.82 -6.65 14.88
CA THR A 15 -2.59 -7.02 13.71
C THR A 15 -1.72 -7.66 12.64
N ILE A 16 -2.34 -7.99 11.54
CA ILE A 16 -1.68 -8.61 10.41
C ILE A 16 -0.59 -7.68 9.86
N PRO A 17 0.62 -8.17 9.69
CA PRO A 17 1.70 -7.33 9.17
C PRO A 17 1.46 -6.90 7.74
N ARG A 18 1.75 -5.64 7.44
CA ARG A 18 1.70 -5.07 6.09
C ARG A 18 2.89 -4.16 5.89
N LEU A 19 3.66 -4.44 4.88
CA LEU A 19 4.85 -3.67 4.54
C LEU A 19 4.76 -3.14 3.11
N PRO A 20 4.31 -1.89 2.92
CA PRO A 20 4.38 -1.28 1.60
C PRO A 20 5.84 -1.07 1.20
N ILE A 21 6.19 -1.41 -0.02
CA ILE A 21 7.56 -1.38 -0.49
C ILE A 21 7.81 -0.09 -1.24
N ASP A 22 8.85 0.64 -0.87
CA ASP A 22 9.23 1.85 -1.57
C ASP A 22 10.46 1.67 -2.47
N ARG A 23 11.31 0.69 -2.20
CA ARG A 23 12.47 0.39 -3.01
C ARG A 23 12.78 -1.10 -3.04
N ALA A 24 13.34 -1.55 -4.15
CA ALA A 24 13.88 -2.90 -4.27
C ALA A 24 15.20 -2.82 -5.02
N PHE A 25 16.19 -3.54 -4.54
CA PHE A 25 17.50 -3.60 -5.19
C PHE A 25 18.14 -4.96 -5.01
N THR A 26 19.16 -5.23 -5.78
CA THR A 26 19.89 -6.50 -5.71
C THR A 26 21.28 -6.23 -5.15
N LEU A 27 21.67 -7.04 -4.16
CA LEU A 27 23.02 -7.00 -3.62
C LEU A 27 23.72 -8.29 -4.00
N SER A 28 24.91 -8.15 -4.53
CA SER A 28 25.71 -9.31 -4.94
C SER A 28 25.94 -10.22 -3.72
N GLY A 29 25.62 -11.48 -3.89
CA GLY A 29 25.75 -12.46 -2.80
C GLY A 29 24.59 -12.54 -1.85
N PHE A 30 23.68 -11.56 -1.86
CA PHE A 30 22.55 -11.52 -0.93
C PHE A 30 21.19 -11.63 -1.60
N GLY A 31 21.12 -11.37 -2.89
CA GLY A 31 19.85 -11.47 -3.62
C GLY A 31 19.04 -10.19 -3.57
N THR A 32 17.74 -10.32 -3.45
CA THR A 32 16.81 -9.18 -3.51
C THR A 32 16.55 -8.60 -2.13
N ILE A 33 16.70 -7.29 -2.03
CA ILE A 33 16.44 -6.55 -0.79
C ILE A 33 15.35 -5.52 -1.06
N ILE A 34 14.38 -5.45 -0.18
CA ILE A 34 13.33 -4.45 -0.24
C ILE A 34 13.42 -3.55 0.98
N THR A 35 12.97 -2.31 0.84
CA THR A 35 12.87 -1.38 1.95
C THR A 35 11.48 -0.79 2.01
N GLY A 36 11.05 -0.47 3.20
CA GLY A 36 9.77 0.17 3.44
C GLY A 36 9.55 0.40 4.93
N THR A 37 8.39 0.95 5.27
CA THR A 37 7.99 1.14 6.65
C THR A 37 6.87 0.17 6.97
N LEU A 38 7.05 -0.65 7.99
CA LEU A 38 6.02 -1.58 8.42
C LEU A 38 4.87 -0.79 9.04
N ILE A 39 3.70 -0.89 8.47
CA ILE A 39 2.55 -0.08 8.91
C ILE A 39 1.67 -0.77 9.94
N SER A 40 1.71 -2.09 10.01
CA SER A 40 0.98 -2.84 11.02
C SER A 40 1.65 -4.19 11.25
N GLY A 41 1.38 -4.76 12.40
CA GLY A 41 1.82 -6.11 12.75
C GLY A 41 3.30 -6.22 13.08
N THR A 42 3.76 -7.45 13.07
CA THR A 42 5.16 -7.81 13.36
C THR A 42 5.61 -8.81 12.29
N ILE A 43 6.80 -8.61 11.75
CA ILE A 43 7.40 -9.58 10.83
C ILE A 43 8.59 -10.21 11.53
N THR A 44 8.66 -11.54 11.47
CA THR A 44 9.71 -12.33 12.07
C THR A 44 10.57 -12.94 10.97
N ARG A 45 11.85 -13.10 11.25
CA ARG A 45 12.75 -13.79 10.36
C ARG A 45 12.24 -15.21 10.14
N GLU A 46 12.33 -15.64 8.92
CA GLU A 46 11.81 -16.93 8.47
C GLU A 46 10.30 -16.98 8.20
N ASP A 47 9.58 -15.90 8.41
CA ASP A 47 8.19 -15.84 7.99
C ASP A 47 8.10 -16.01 6.48
N VAL A 48 6.99 -16.56 6.04
CA VAL A 48 6.68 -16.65 4.62
C VAL A 48 5.49 -15.74 4.35
N LEU A 49 5.70 -14.76 3.52
CA LEU A 49 4.71 -13.74 3.20
C LEU A 49 4.44 -13.71 1.70
N GLU A 50 3.40 -13.04 1.31
CA GLU A 50 3.04 -12.92 -0.10
C GLU A 50 3.25 -11.47 -0.56
N MET A 51 3.79 -11.32 -1.77
CA MET A 51 3.99 -10.02 -2.38
C MET A 51 2.77 -9.68 -3.22
N TYR A 52 2.06 -8.63 -2.87
CA TYR A 52 0.87 -8.18 -3.59
C TYR A 52 1.18 -6.97 -4.46
N PRO A 53 0.56 -6.79 -5.60
CA PRO A 53 -0.48 -7.63 -6.21
C PRO A 53 0.04 -8.80 -7.04
N ILE A 54 1.34 -9.05 -7.03
CA ILE A 54 1.95 -10.08 -7.86
C ILE A 54 1.45 -11.48 -7.49
N GLY A 55 1.16 -11.70 -6.21
CA GLY A 55 0.72 -13.00 -5.72
C GLY A 55 1.85 -13.99 -5.53
N LYS A 56 3.08 -13.51 -5.34
CA LYS A 56 4.22 -14.38 -5.20
C LYS A 56 4.62 -14.58 -3.76
N GLU A 57 4.84 -15.83 -3.38
CA GLU A 57 5.28 -16.16 -2.04
C GLU A 57 6.74 -15.83 -1.85
N CYS A 58 7.08 -15.15 -0.78
CA CYS A 58 8.43 -14.70 -0.47
C CYS A 58 8.81 -15.15 0.92
N LYS A 59 9.99 -15.73 1.05
CA LYS A 59 10.52 -16.11 2.35
C LYS A 59 11.48 -15.05 2.85
N ILE A 60 11.33 -14.66 4.11
CA ILE A 60 12.20 -13.69 4.75
C ILE A 60 13.50 -14.36 5.14
N ARG A 61 14.61 -13.85 4.64
CA ARG A 61 15.93 -14.40 4.97
C ARG A 61 16.63 -13.60 6.05
N ASN A 62 16.48 -12.29 6.02
CA ASN A 62 17.10 -11.42 6.98
C ASN A 62 16.33 -10.11 7.09
N ILE A 63 16.36 -9.51 8.27
CA ILE A 63 15.69 -8.24 8.56
C ILE A 63 16.73 -7.30 9.15
N GLN A 64 16.77 -6.06 8.66
CA GLN A 64 17.61 -5.02 9.21
C GLN A 64 16.78 -3.81 9.59
N VAL A 65 17.02 -3.29 10.78
CA VAL A 65 16.43 -2.05 11.27
C VAL A 65 17.58 -1.16 11.70
N HIS A 66 17.62 0.05 11.17
CA HIS A 66 18.72 0.99 11.41
C HIS A 66 20.11 0.39 11.11
N GLY A 67 20.17 -0.41 10.04
CA GLY A 67 21.45 -1.01 9.61
C GLY A 67 21.90 -2.19 10.44
N GLN A 68 21.11 -2.64 11.40
CA GLN A 68 21.45 -3.77 12.25
C GLN A 68 20.52 -4.94 12.01
N ASN A 69 21.07 -6.15 12.03
CA ASN A 69 20.28 -7.35 11.87
C ASN A 69 19.39 -7.55 13.08
N GLN A 70 18.12 -7.89 12.82
CA GLN A 70 17.14 -8.15 13.86
C GLN A 70 16.38 -9.41 13.53
N ASP A 71 15.86 -10.09 14.55
CA ASP A 71 15.03 -11.27 14.35
C ASP A 71 13.59 -10.89 14.04
N LYS A 72 13.17 -9.71 14.47
CA LYS A 72 11.81 -9.20 14.29
C LYS A 72 11.84 -7.73 13.96
N CYS A 73 10.78 -7.27 13.29
CA CYS A 73 10.52 -5.85 13.14
C CYS A 73 9.07 -5.56 13.44
N TYR A 74 8.81 -4.34 13.89
CA TYR A 74 7.50 -3.94 14.42
C TYR A 74 6.92 -2.76 13.66
N ALA A 75 5.62 -2.61 13.77
CA ALA A 75 4.91 -1.51 13.14
C ALA A 75 5.55 -0.17 13.50
N GLY A 76 5.72 0.67 12.52
CA GLY A 76 6.35 1.99 12.66
C GLY A 76 7.83 2.02 12.36
N GLN A 77 8.47 0.86 12.21
CA GLN A 77 9.90 0.81 11.91
C GLN A 77 10.15 0.84 10.41
N ARG A 78 11.23 1.52 10.04
CA ARG A 78 11.72 1.45 8.68
C ARG A 78 12.68 0.26 8.59
N VAL A 79 12.42 -0.61 7.64
CA VAL A 79 13.12 -1.89 7.57
C VAL A 79 13.69 -2.16 6.18
N ALA A 80 14.73 -2.96 6.15
CA ALA A 80 15.26 -3.55 4.94
C ALA A 80 15.16 -5.06 5.11
N ILE A 81 14.54 -5.72 4.15
CA ILE A 81 14.31 -7.17 4.22
C ILE A 81 14.93 -7.86 3.02
N ASN A 82 15.69 -8.90 3.30
CA ASN A 82 16.25 -9.75 2.26
C ASN A 82 15.25 -10.87 1.99
N LEU A 83 14.80 -10.98 0.76
CA LEU A 83 13.83 -11.98 0.35
C LEU A 83 14.43 -13.04 -0.54
N SER A 84 13.97 -14.27 -0.38
CA SER A 84 14.26 -15.33 -1.33
C SER A 84 13.04 -15.54 -2.23
N ASN A 85 13.26 -16.22 -3.34
CA ASN A 85 12.20 -16.59 -4.29
C ASN A 85 11.57 -15.44 -5.08
N VAL A 86 12.14 -14.24 -4.99
CA VAL A 86 11.62 -13.12 -5.76
C VAL A 86 12.78 -12.34 -6.35
N LYS A 87 12.62 -11.88 -7.58
CA LYS A 87 13.65 -11.10 -8.27
C LYS A 87 13.26 -9.63 -8.25
N LYS A 88 14.26 -8.75 -8.20
CA LYS A 88 14.02 -7.31 -8.21
C LYS A 88 13.07 -6.88 -9.32
N LYS A 89 13.22 -7.44 -10.51
CA LYS A 89 12.41 -7.05 -11.67
C LYS A 89 10.92 -7.37 -11.50
N GLU A 90 10.58 -8.23 -10.55
CA GLU A 90 9.19 -8.59 -10.28
C GLU A 90 8.54 -7.61 -9.30
N ILE A 91 9.33 -6.77 -8.65
CA ILE A 91 8.84 -5.89 -7.60
C ILE A 91 8.76 -4.46 -8.12
N ARG A 92 7.62 -3.82 -7.89
CA ARG A 92 7.46 -2.42 -8.24
C ARG A 92 7.18 -1.63 -6.99
N ARG A 93 7.43 -0.33 -7.04
CA ARG A 93 7.00 0.55 -5.99
C ARG A 93 5.48 0.47 -5.88
N GLY A 94 4.99 0.31 -4.67
CA GLY A 94 3.56 0.12 -4.44
C GLY A 94 3.18 -1.33 -4.15
N CYS A 95 4.08 -2.27 -4.34
CA CYS A 95 3.84 -3.62 -3.87
C CYS A 95 3.75 -3.64 -2.35
N VAL A 96 3.03 -4.59 -1.80
CA VAL A 96 2.86 -4.76 -0.37
C VAL A 96 3.21 -6.20 0.01
N LEU A 97 4.02 -6.34 1.05
CA LEU A 97 4.36 -7.65 1.60
C LEU A 97 3.43 -7.90 2.78
N ALA A 98 2.68 -8.97 2.75
CA ALA A 98 1.68 -9.31 3.77
C ALA A 98 1.45 -10.82 3.81
N PRO A 99 0.82 -11.35 4.86
CA PRO A 99 0.54 -12.77 4.92
C PRO A 99 -0.34 -13.24 3.76
N LYS A 100 -0.21 -14.50 3.42
CA LYS A 100 -0.98 -15.12 2.36
C LYS A 100 -2.47 -14.99 2.66
N ASN A 101 -3.23 -14.64 1.63
CA ASN A 101 -4.68 -14.46 1.72
C ASN A 101 -5.15 -13.33 2.65
N SER A 102 -4.26 -12.44 3.06
CA SER A 102 -4.64 -11.31 3.92
C SER A 102 -5.12 -10.09 3.13
N MET A 103 -4.84 -10.04 1.85
CA MET A 103 -5.23 -8.93 0.99
C MET A 103 -5.86 -9.47 -0.28
N LYS A 104 -6.58 -8.64 -0.98
CA LYS A 104 -7.11 -8.98 -2.29
C LYS A 104 -6.75 -7.87 -3.27
N ASN A 105 -6.59 -8.24 -4.52
CA ASN A 105 -6.35 -7.27 -5.57
C ASN A 105 -7.68 -6.74 -6.07
N THR A 106 -7.76 -5.45 -6.32
CA THR A 106 -8.97 -4.83 -6.85
C THR A 106 -8.63 -3.64 -7.72
N ASP A 107 -9.47 -3.37 -8.68
CA ASP A 107 -9.41 -2.16 -9.48
C ASP A 107 -10.63 -1.25 -9.19
N LEU A 108 -11.44 -1.62 -8.20
CA LEU A 108 -12.59 -0.81 -7.79
C LEU A 108 -12.54 -0.55 -6.31
N LEU A 109 -12.73 0.70 -5.92
CA LEU A 109 -12.80 1.10 -4.53
C LEU A 109 -14.03 1.97 -4.31
N ASP A 110 -14.81 1.65 -3.28
CA ASP A 110 -15.90 2.50 -2.83
C ASP A 110 -15.39 3.29 -1.64
N VAL A 111 -15.38 4.61 -1.75
CA VAL A 111 -14.83 5.49 -0.74
C VAL A 111 -15.76 6.65 -0.45
N LYS A 112 -15.61 7.21 0.75
CA LYS A 112 -16.24 8.47 1.09
C LYS A 112 -15.18 9.54 0.87
N LEU A 113 -15.43 10.46 -0.03
CA LEU A 113 -14.44 11.42 -0.43
C LEU A 113 -14.88 12.80 0.00
N LYS A 114 -13.94 13.56 0.53
CA LYS A 114 -14.19 14.95 0.93
C LYS A 114 -13.28 15.88 0.15
N VAL A 115 -13.85 16.92 -0.42
CA VAL A 115 -13.07 17.96 -1.07
C VAL A 115 -12.72 18.99 0.01
N LEU A 116 -11.44 19.39 0.07
CA LEU A 116 -10.98 20.31 1.10
C LEU A 116 -11.67 21.68 0.97
N GLU A 117 -11.92 22.31 2.10
CA GLU A 117 -12.64 23.59 2.11
C GLU A 117 -11.88 24.69 1.39
N ASP A 118 -10.57 24.67 1.44
CA ASP A 118 -9.74 25.68 0.78
C ASP A 118 -9.42 25.33 -0.68
N SER A 119 -9.97 24.23 -1.18
CA SER A 119 -9.79 23.86 -2.58
C SER A 119 -10.72 24.71 -3.43
N MET A 120 -10.24 25.11 -4.58
CA MET A 120 -11.08 25.82 -5.55
C MET A 120 -11.72 24.83 -6.51
N ARG A 121 -11.57 23.53 -6.24
CA ARG A 121 -11.97 22.50 -7.18
C ARG A 121 -13.34 21.93 -6.85
N ILE A 122 -14.09 21.62 -7.89
CA ILE A 122 -15.33 20.88 -7.79
C ILE A 122 -15.11 19.55 -8.47
N LEU A 123 -15.38 18.46 -7.76
CA LEU A 123 -15.24 17.14 -8.33
C LEU A 123 -16.51 16.79 -9.09
N THR A 124 -16.37 16.42 -10.35
CA THR A 124 -17.48 16.05 -11.20
C THR A 124 -17.42 14.56 -11.56
N ASN A 125 -18.53 14.02 -12.06
CA ASN A 125 -18.63 12.61 -12.40
C ASN A 125 -17.67 12.25 -13.55
N HIS A 126 -17.08 11.08 -13.47
CA HIS A 126 -16.13 10.53 -14.45
C HIS A 126 -14.81 11.32 -14.56
N GLU A 127 -14.54 12.17 -13.60
CA GLU A 127 -13.30 12.92 -13.60
C GLU A 127 -12.10 12.00 -13.31
N ARG A 128 -11.01 12.25 -14.00
CA ARG A 128 -9.79 11.46 -13.83
C ARG A 128 -8.97 12.06 -12.69
N LEU A 129 -8.56 11.21 -11.76
CA LEU A 129 -7.84 11.62 -10.57
C LEU A 129 -6.60 10.77 -10.36
N HIS A 130 -5.71 11.28 -9.51
CA HIS A 130 -4.55 10.54 -9.05
C HIS A 130 -4.83 10.06 -7.64
N LEU A 131 -4.75 8.76 -7.43
CA LEU A 131 -4.89 8.16 -6.11
C LEU A 131 -3.51 7.83 -5.57
N TYR A 132 -3.23 8.33 -4.37
CA TYR A 132 -1.99 8.00 -3.69
C TYR A 132 -2.32 7.06 -2.55
N THR A 133 -1.77 5.86 -2.60
CA THR A 133 -2.00 4.87 -1.57
C THR A 133 -0.68 4.19 -1.25
N GLY A 134 -0.25 4.27 0.02
CA GLY A 134 1.05 3.77 0.41
C GLY A 134 2.14 4.45 -0.41
N THR A 135 2.89 3.69 -1.18
CA THR A 135 3.96 4.21 -2.03
C THR A 135 3.55 4.28 -3.50
N SER A 136 2.28 3.99 -3.80
CA SER A 136 1.78 3.98 -5.18
C SER A 136 1.07 5.25 -5.56
N GLU A 137 1.18 5.61 -6.83
CA GLU A 137 0.36 6.64 -7.44
C GLU A 137 -0.36 5.97 -8.61
N ILE A 138 -1.67 6.00 -8.60
CA ILE A 138 -2.49 5.31 -9.59
C ILE A 138 -3.52 6.25 -10.15
N LEU A 139 -3.69 6.24 -11.46
CA LEU A 139 -4.74 7.00 -12.09
C LEU A 139 -6.07 6.27 -11.91
N CYS A 140 -7.10 7.02 -11.66
CA CYS A 140 -8.44 6.46 -11.50
C CYS A 140 -9.50 7.42 -12.02
N ARG A 141 -10.72 6.89 -12.21
CA ARG A 141 -11.88 7.72 -12.52
C ARG A 141 -12.82 7.68 -11.36
N ALA A 142 -13.34 8.83 -11.00
CA ALA A 142 -14.30 8.96 -9.92
C ALA A 142 -15.71 8.86 -10.49
N VAL A 143 -16.50 7.92 -9.99
CA VAL A 143 -17.91 7.80 -10.32
C VAL A 143 -18.68 8.21 -9.08
N LEU A 144 -19.40 9.32 -9.16
CA LEU A 144 -20.15 9.83 -8.01
C LEU A 144 -21.44 9.02 -7.85
N LEU A 145 -21.68 8.53 -6.64
CA LEU A 145 -22.79 7.62 -6.39
C LEU A 145 -24.03 8.30 -5.81
N ASP A 146 -23.85 9.36 -5.03
CA ASP A 146 -24.96 10.02 -4.36
C ASP A 146 -25.13 11.50 -4.70
N LYS A 147 -24.26 12.05 -5.50
CA LYS A 147 -24.31 13.47 -5.89
C LYS A 147 -23.87 13.64 -7.33
N GLU A 148 -24.22 14.75 -7.94
CA GLU A 148 -23.75 15.05 -9.30
C GLU A 148 -22.38 15.68 -9.27
N GLN A 149 -22.03 16.34 -8.17
CA GLN A 149 -20.71 16.97 -7.98
C GLN A 149 -20.44 17.13 -6.49
N ILE A 150 -19.19 17.27 -6.14
CA ILE A 150 -18.75 17.50 -4.76
C ILE A 150 -17.91 18.76 -4.76
N GLY A 151 -18.39 19.78 -4.07
CA GLY A 151 -17.67 21.05 -3.97
C GLY A 151 -16.80 21.16 -2.74
N PRO A 152 -16.09 22.28 -2.58
CA PRO A 152 -15.20 22.47 -1.43
C PRO A 152 -15.93 22.30 -0.10
N GLY A 153 -15.36 21.53 0.81
CA GLY A 153 -15.95 21.25 2.10
C GLY A 153 -17.04 20.18 2.11
N GLU A 154 -17.43 19.70 0.95
CA GLU A 154 -18.47 18.68 0.84
C GLU A 154 -17.91 17.27 0.79
N GLU A 155 -18.74 16.31 1.17
CA GLU A 155 -18.38 14.89 1.12
C GLU A 155 -19.38 14.15 0.25
N GLY A 156 -18.97 13.04 -0.31
CA GLY A 156 -19.86 12.19 -1.09
C GLY A 156 -19.31 10.78 -1.24
N LEU A 157 -20.18 9.86 -1.60
CA LEU A 157 -19.79 8.49 -1.89
C LEU A 157 -19.32 8.39 -3.34
N VAL A 158 -18.16 7.83 -3.51
CA VAL A 158 -17.49 7.76 -4.81
C VAL A 158 -16.98 6.36 -5.04
N GLN A 159 -17.17 5.84 -6.24
CA GLN A 159 -16.51 4.63 -6.66
C GLN A 159 -15.31 5.03 -7.49
N LEU A 160 -14.12 4.61 -7.09
CA LEU A 160 -12.91 4.87 -7.84
C LEU A 160 -12.63 3.66 -8.72
N ARG A 161 -12.55 3.91 -10.02
CA ARG A 161 -12.19 2.87 -11.00
C ARG A 161 -10.74 3.08 -11.35
N LEU A 162 -9.91 2.16 -10.90
CA LEU A 162 -8.46 2.27 -11.00
C LEU A 162 -7.97 1.74 -12.33
N GLU A 163 -6.93 2.35 -12.86
CA GLU A 163 -6.34 1.88 -14.11
C GLU A 163 -5.39 0.71 -13.88
N GLU A 164 -5.02 0.43 -12.62
CA GLU A 164 -4.21 -0.71 -12.24
C GLU A 164 -4.78 -1.34 -11.00
N GLU A 165 -4.59 -2.65 -10.85
CA GLU A 165 -5.00 -3.31 -9.63
C GLU A 165 -4.11 -2.91 -8.47
N ILE A 166 -4.71 -2.76 -7.30
CA ILE A 166 -3.97 -2.57 -6.07
C ILE A 166 -4.38 -3.62 -5.06
N ALA A 167 -3.55 -3.84 -4.07
CA ALA A 167 -3.86 -4.77 -3.00
C ALA A 167 -4.53 -4.02 -1.85
N VAL A 168 -5.66 -4.53 -1.39
CA VAL A 168 -6.38 -3.94 -0.27
C VAL A 168 -6.59 -5.00 0.79
N LYS A 169 -6.76 -4.55 2.03
CA LYS A 169 -6.98 -5.44 3.15
C LYS A 169 -8.32 -6.15 2.96
N ARG A 170 -8.34 -7.46 3.20
CA ARG A 170 -9.57 -8.21 3.20
C ARG A 170 -10.38 -7.85 4.43
N GLY A 171 -11.61 -7.85 4.29
CA GLY A 171 -12.51 -7.58 5.38
C GLY A 171 -13.35 -6.42 5.19
#